data_6ff20ed03ec4e2f5233a5d8886ea4ee7
#
_entry.id   6ff20ed03ec4e2f5233a5d8886ea4ee7
#
_cell.length_a   1.000
_cell.length_b   1.000
_cell.length_c   1.000
_cell.angle_alpha   90.00
_cell.angle_beta   90.00
_cell.angle_gamma   90.00
#
_symmetry.space_group_name_H-M   'P 1'
#
loop_
_entity.id
_entity.type
_entity.pdbx_description
1 polymer ?
#
loop_
_entity_poly.entity_id
_entity_poly.type
_entity_poly.pdbx_seq_one_letter_code
_entity_poly.pdbx_strand_id
1 'polypeptide(L)'
;MPDYVIVGAGTAGCVLAARLTEDPDVTVQLLEAGGPDTAPEIHVPAMFPVVFKSSLDWDLLGEPEPGLGGRRLYLPRGRVIGGSGSINAMIYLRGHRADFDGWAADGCTGWSYDEVLPYFKRSEDNERGEDAFHGVGGPLSVSDSRSLTSFTDLMLEAAVQACYEHIPDLNVDRPEGVSRFQLTQRNGLRCSTADAFLHPAEGRPNLEVVSGVFVERLVFEGDRAVGVELVRNGVREVVRAEREVIVSGGAYQSPVLLMLSGIGLPEELEPFGIPVRQELPVGRNLHDHCMVNVNYLTDEPGLFGIFTPENFALLETEGRGPLTSNYPEGGGFFRTRPELEAPDLEFHFAAAPFFDEGLTPPPDNGYAFGPVIVKPFSRGKVMLRTPMADSKPRVLCNFLTTEEDRASMLAGVRIALDIASRPALKAIERETLSAPASDSDADILEWAARVSQTVYHPTSTCAMGSVVDAELRVLGVPGLRVVDASVMPTITRANTNAATIMIAEKAADLILGKAPPPGATAAAS
;
A
#
# COMPACT_ATOMS: atom_id res chain seq x y z
N MET A 1 -14.34 -13.93 -26.52
CA MET A 1 -12.99 -13.73 -25.95
C MET A 1 -12.95 -12.28 -25.54
N PRO A 2 -12.54 -11.93 -24.31
CA PRO A 2 -12.46 -10.55 -23.87
C PRO A 2 -11.32 -9.81 -24.55
N ASP A 3 -11.45 -8.48 -24.70
CA ASP A 3 -10.36 -7.63 -25.17
C ASP A 3 -9.17 -7.67 -24.19
N TYR A 4 -9.47 -7.57 -22.89
CA TYR A 4 -8.47 -7.56 -21.83
C TYR A 4 -8.74 -8.62 -20.77
N VAL A 5 -7.69 -9.31 -20.35
CA VAL A 5 -7.69 -10.19 -19.17
C VAL A 5 -6.85 -9.52 -18.10
N ILE A 6 -7.47 -9.18 -16.97
CA ILE A 6 -6.81 -8.58 -15.82
C ILE A 6 -6.58 -9.66 -14.74
N VAL A 7 -5.35 -9.82 -14.28
CA VAL A 7 -4.98 -10.80 -13.27
C VAL A 7 -4.75 -10.12 -11.92
N GLY A 8 -5.67 -10.33 -11.00
CA GLY A 8 -5.72 -9.73 -9.66
C GLY A 8 -6.77 -8.61 -9.57
N ALA A 9 -7.80 -8.85 -8.74
CA ALA A 9 -8.82 -7.85 -8.40
C ALA A 9 -8.42 -7.06 -7.13
N GLY A 10 -7.14 -6.72 -7.00
CA GLY A 10 -6.64 -5.81 -5.96
C GLY A 10 -6.96 -4.35 -6.30
N THR A 11 -6.32 -3.43 -5.57
CA THR A 11 -6.52 -1.99 -5.74
C THR A 11 -6.48 -1.55 -7.21
N ALA A 12 -5.44 -1.92 -7.94
CA ALA A 12 -5.30 -1.51 -9.34
C ALA A 12 -6.27 -2.23 -10.28
N GLY A 13 -6.46 -3.55 -10.09
CA GLY A 13 -7.34 -4.34 -10.95
C GLY A 13 -8.80 -3.89 -10.89
N CYS A 14 -9.30 -3.51 -9.71
CA CYS A 14 -10.65 -2.95 -9.54
C CYS A 14 -10.83 -1.64 -10.31
N VAL A 15 -9.85 -0.74 -10.22
CA VAL A 15 -9.86 0.54 -10.95
C VAL A 15 -9.84 0.30 -12.46
N LEU A 16 -8.92 -0.53 -12.94
CA LEU A 16 -8.81 -0.85 -14.37
C LEU A 16 -10.09 -1.47 -14.93
N ALA A 17 -10.64 -2.48 -14.25
CA ALA A 17 -11.85 -3.14 -14.69
C ALA A 17 -13.01 -2.16 -14.83
N ALA A 18 -13.17 -1.27 -13.85
CA ALA A 18 -14.21 -0.24 -13.88
C ALA A 18 -13.98 0.78 -15.01
N ARG A 19 -12.75 1.31 -15.17
CA ARG A 19 -12.45 2.35 -16.15
C ARG A 19 -12.45 1.85 -17.59
N LEU A 20 -11.91 0.66 -17.84
CA LEU A 20 -11.90 0.09 -19.19
C LEU A 20 -13.31 -0.22 -19.69
N THR A 21 -14.19 -0.69 -18.82
CA THR A 21 -15.57 -1.05 -19.16
C THR A 21 -16.56 0.13 -19.15
N GLU A 22 -16.09 1.37 -18.95
CA GLU A 22 -16.88 2.58 -19.24
C GLU A 22 -17.19 2.69 -20.74
N ASP A 23 -16.30 2.17 -21.58
CA ASP A 23 -16.53 2.01 -23.01
C ASP A 23 -17.28 0.68 -23.24
N PRO A 24 -18.54 0.70 -23.73
CA PRO A 24 -19.35 -0.50 -23.92
C PRO A 24 -18.79 -1.46 -24.98
N ASP A 25 -17.91 -0.97 -25.85
CA ASP A 25 -17.28 -1.77 -26.91
C ASP A 25 -15.98 -2.47 -26.40
N VAL A 26 -15.55 -2.20 -25.18
CA VAL A 26 -14.39 -2.83 -24.54
C VAL A 26 -14.85 -3.89 -23.56
N THR A 27 -14.39 -5.13 -23.76
CA THR A 27 -14.74 -6.28 -22.90
C THR A 27 -13.59 -6.65 -21.98
N VAL A 28 -13.88 -6.87 -20.69
CA VAL A 28 -12.89 -7.19 -19.65
C VAL A 28 -13.28 -8.43 -18.88
N GLN A 29 -12.32 -9.34 -18.68
CA GLN A 29 -12.42 -10.41 -17.69
C GLN A 29 -11.40 -10.17 -16.58
N LEU A 30 -11.90 -9.98 -15.34
CA LEU A 30 -11.11 -9.75 -14.13
C LEU A 30 -11.04 -11.05 -13.33
N LEU A 31 -9.81 -11.51 -13.04
CA LEU A 31 -9.53 -12.78 -12.36
C LEU A 31 -8.96 -12.52 -10.96
N GLU A 32 -9.51 -13.17 -9.92
CA GLU A 32 -9.05 -13.02 -8.53
C GLU A 32 -8.85 -14.39 -7.86
N ALA A 33 -7.74 -14.52 -7.13
CA ALA A 33 -7.42 -15.75 -6.40
C ALA A 33 -8.22 -15.91 -5.12
N GLY A 34 -8.58 -14.80 -4.47
CA GLY A 34 -9.42 -14.77 -3.29
C GLY A 34 -10.90 -14.85 -3.61
N GLY A 35 -11.71 -14.83 -2.55
CA GLY A 35 -13.15 -14.75 -2.63
C GLY A 35 -13.70 -13.32 -2.70
N PRO A 36 -15.03 -13.16 -2.65
CA PRO A 36 -15.67 -11.86 -2.53
C PRO A 36 -15.36 -11.20 -1.18
N ASP A 37 -15.45 -9.88 -1.13
CA ASP A 37 -15.20 -9.04 0.03
C ASP A 37 -16.41 -8.88 0.97
N THR A 38 -17.20 -9.93 1.11
CA THR A 38 -18.46 -9.92 1.87
C THR A 38 -18.30 -10.14 3.38
N ALA A 39 -17.08 -10.41 3.85
CA ALA A 39 -16.83 -10.61 5.28
C ALA A 39 -16.99 -9.27 6.05
N PRO A 40 -17.80 -9.22 7.12
CA PRO A 40 -18.06 -7.98 7.86
C PRO A 40 -16.79 -7.31 8.38
N GLU A 41 -15.77 -8.10 8.73
CA GLU A 41 -14.48 -7.64 9.24
C GLU A 41 -13.72 -6.75 8.25
N ILE A 42 -14.00 -6.89 6.96
CA ILE A 42 -13.42 -6.03 5.92
C ILE A 42 -13.95 -4.60 6.05
N HIS A 43 -15.26 -4.45 6.28
CA HIS A 43 -15.95 -3.16 6.19
C HIS A 43 -15.84 -2.33 7.46
N VAL A 44 -15.69 -2.96 8.64
CA VAL A 44 -15.56 -2.27 9.93
C VAL A 44 -14.11 -1.83 10.13
N PRO A 45 -13.81 -0.49 10.16
CA PRO A 45 -12.43 0.00 10.19
C PRO A 45 -11.56 -0.59 11.31
N ALA A 46 -12.05 -0.62 12.54
CA ALA A 46 -11.29 -1.13 13.68
C ALA A 46 -11.01 -2.65 13.62
N MET A 47 -11.62 -3.38 12.68
CA MET A 47 -11.41 -4.81 12.54
C MET A 47 -10.29 -5.19 11.56
N PHE A 48 -9.58 -4.23 10.94
CA PHE A 48 -8.54 -4.58 9.97
C PHE A 48 -7.45 -5.53 10.52
N PRO A 49 -7.03 -5.50 11.80
CA PRO A 49 -6.06 -6.49 12.29
C PRO A 49 -6.66 -7.91 12.44
N VAL A 50 -7.99 -8.02 12.57
CA VAL A 50 -8.67 -9.32 12.73
C VAL A 50 -8.59 -10.17 11.45
N VAL A 51 -8.46 -9.53 10.28
CA VAL A 51 -8.35 -10.25 9.00
C VAL A 51 -6.97 -10.84 8.74
N PHE A 52 -5.96 -10.46 9.52
CA PHE A 52 -4.60 -10.98 9.39
C PHE A 52 -4.56 -12.49 9.70
N LYS A 53 -3.78 -13.24 8.93
CA LYS A 53 -3.67 -14.70 8.99
C LYS A 53 -4.99 -15.47 8.80
N SER A 54 -6.06 -14.79 8.37
CA SER A 54 -7.32 -15.43 7.99
C SER A 54 -7.27 -15.92 6.53
N SER A 55 -8.38 -16.46 6.02
CA SER A 55 -8.53 -16.84 4.60
C SER A 55 -8.51 -15.64 3.65
N LEU A 56 -8.66 -14.42 4.16
CA LEU A 56 -8.61 -13.15 3.43
C LEU A 56 -7.17 -12.65 3.21
N ASP A 57 -6.18 -13.38 3.72
CA ASP A 57 -4.78 -13.01 3.70
C ASP A 57 -3.92 -14.09 3.02
N TRP A 58 -2.93 -13.69 2.20
CA TRP A 58 -1.94 -14.60 1.65
C TRP A 58 -1.04 -15.23 2.72
N ASP A 59 -1.00 -14.68 3.94
CA ASP A 59 -0.20 -15.14 5.07
C ASP A 59 1.27 -15.41 4.67
N LEU A 60 1.92 -14.41 4.10
CA LEU A 60 3.31 -14.53 3.68
C LEU A 60 4.26 -14.37 4.87
N LEU A 61 5.37 -15.11 4.82
CA LEU A 61 6.47 -15.00 5.77
C LEU A 61 7.75 -14.68 5.00
N GLY A 62 8.41 -13.58 5.38
CA GLY A 62 9.67 -13.13 4.79
C GLY A 62 10.83 -14.09 5.01
N GLU A 63 11.92 -13.88 4.27
CA GLU A 63 13.20 -14.53 4.53
C GLU A 63 13.86 -13.93 5.78
N PRO A 64 14.89 -14.57 6.35
CA PRO A 64 15.61 -13.97 7.48
C PRO A 64 16.23 -12.62 7.11
N GLU A 65 15.88 -11.56 7.86
CA GLU A 65 16.33 -10.19 7.64
C GLU A 65 17.72 -9.95 8.27
N PRO A 66 18.79 -9.70 7.49
CA PRO A 66 20.13 -9.52 8.03
C PRO A 66 20.25 -8.34 9.00
N GLY A 67 19.60 -7.20 8.67
CA GLY A 67 19.61 -6.00 9.51
C GLY A 67 18.75 -6.12 10.77
N LEU A 68 17.94 -7.18 10.90
CA LEU A 68 17.07 -7.44 12.05
C LEU A 68 17.48 -8.71 12.82
N GLY A 69 18.77 -9.06 12.80
CA GLY A 69 19.29 -10.21 13.53
C GLY A 69 18.76 -11.57 13.05
N GLY A 70 18.33 -11.68 11.79
CA GLY A 70 17.81 -12.91 11.19
C GLY A 70 16.33 -13.16 11.50
N ARG A 71 15.59 -12.20 12.03
CA ARG A 71 14.12 -12.31 12.21
C ARG A 71 13.44 -12.48 10.85
N ARG A 72 12.31 -13.16 10.84
CA ARG A 72 11.40 -13.26 9.70
C ARG A 72 10.16 -12.44 9.99
N LEU A 73 9.80 -11.57 9.06
CA LEU A 73 8.64 -10.69 9.18
C LEU A 73 7.40 -11.37 8.60
N TYR A 74 6.28 -11.20 9.25
CA TYR A 74 4.98 -11.48 8.66
C TYR A 74 4.62 -10.38 7.67
N LEU A 75 4.15 -10.76 6.48
CA LEU A 75 3.92 -9.87 5.34
C LEU A 75 2.47 -10.02 4.86
N PRO A 76 1.48 -9.42 5.53
CA PRO A 76 0.08 -9.52 5.16
C PRO A 76 -0.19 -8.94 3.77
N ARG A 77 -0.95 -9.66 2.96
CA ARG A 77 -1.47 -9.22 1.65
C ARG A 77 -2.87 -9.73 1.45
N GLY A 78 -3.80 -8.85 1.07
CA GLY A 78 -5.17 -9.26 0.84
C GLY A 78 -5.30 -10.31 -0.26
N ARG A 79 -6.02 -11.40 0.03
CA ARG A 79 -6.44 -12.45 -0.88
C ARG A 79 -7.96 -12.44 -0.98
N VAL A 80 -8.47 -11.41 -1.61
CA VAL A 80 -9.89 -11.07 -1.63
C VAL A 80 -10.13 -9.99 -2.69
N ILE A 81 -11.32 -9.83 -3.20
CA ILE A 81 -11.70 -8.69 -4.05
C ILE A 81 -11.36 -7.38 -3.32
N GLY A 82 -10.76 -6.42 -4.03
CA GLY A 82 -10.15 -5.20 -3.46
C GLY A 82 -8.71 -5.40 -2.97
N GLY A 83 -8.23 -6.67 -2.85
CA GLY A 83 -6.86 -7.00 -2.45
C GLY A 83 -6.48 -6.41 -1.11
N SER A 84 -5.25 -5.87 -1.00
CA SER A 84 -4.78 -5.21 0.22
C SER A 84 -5.55 -3.92 0.53
N GLY A 85 -6.27 -3.31 -0.44
CA GLY A 85 -7.21 -2.22 -0.20
C GLY A 85 -8.35 -2.60 0.73
N SER A 86 -8.77 -3.87 0.72
CA SER A 86 -9.84 -4.40 1.58
C SER A 86 -9.38 -4.75 3.00
N ILE A 87 -8.07 -4.74 3.27
CA ILE A 87 -7.52 -5.12 4.60
C ILE A 87 -6.56 -4.08 5.20
N ASN A 88 -6.35 -2.92 4.57
CA ASN A 88 -5.45 -1.87 5.04
C ASN A 88 -6.07 -1.00 6.15
N ALA A 89 -5.26 -0.10 6.71
CA ALA A 89 -5.69 0.88 7.72
C ALA A 89 -6.30 2.17 7.12
N MET A 90 -6.69 2.18 5.85
CA MET A 90 -7.45 3.23 5.15
C MET A 90 -6.82 4.63 5.10
N ILE A 91 -5.60 4.83 5.55
CA ILE A 91 -4.94 6.14 5.50
C ILE A 91 -4.82 6.60 4.03
N TYR A 92 -5.31 7.81 3.74
CA TYR A 92 -5.23 8.42 2.42
C TYR A 92 -4.11 9.46 2.38
N LEU A 93 -2.97 9.05 1.84
CA LEU A 93 -1.81 9.91 1.58
C LEU A 93 -1.25 9.59 0.19
N ARG A 94 -0.79 10.64 -0.53
CA ARG A 94 -0.41 10.54 -1.96
C ARG A 94 1.06 10.36 -2.21
N GLY A 95 1.90 10.81 -1.32
CA GLY A 95 3.33 10.98 -1.51
C GLY A 95 3.71 12.44 -1.76
N HIS A 96 4.99 12.71 -1.75
CA HIS A 96 5.56 14.03 -1.94
C HIS A 96 5.80 14.32 -3.44
N ARG A 97 5.69 15.60 -3.86
CA ARG A 97 6.01 16.02 -5.25
C ARG A 97 7.35 15.46 -5.74
N ALA A 98 8.39 15.51 -4.91
CA ALA A 98 9.71 15.01 -5.25
C ALA A 98 9.79 13.52 -5.59
N ASP A 99 8.80 12.71 -5.23
CA ASP A 99 8.75 11.30 -5.62
C ASP A 99 8.43 11.16 -7.10
N PHE A 100 7.38 11.82 -7.55
CA PHE A 100 6.90 11.77 -8.94
C PHE A 100 7.81 12.54 -9.89
N ASP A 101 8.28 13.72 -9.48
CA ASP A 101 9.26 14.50 -10.25
C ASP A 101 10.58 13.72 -10.39
N GLY A 102 10.98 12.97 -9.36
CA GLY A 102 12.08 12.01 -9.41
C GLY A 102 11.86 10.89 -10.42
N TRP A 103 10.64 10.29 -10.48
CA TRP A 103 10.32 9.27 -11.49
C TRP A 103 10.46 9.84 -12.91
N ALA A 104 9.96 11.06 -13.14
CA ALA A 104 10.09 11.71 -14.45
C ALA A 104 11.55 12.02 -14.80
N ALA A 105 12.35 12.49 -13.84
CA ALA A 105 13.78 12.78 -14.01
C ALA A 105 14.58 11.50 -14.31
N ASP A 106 14.18 10.35 -13.77
CA ASP A 106 14.76 9.02 -14.03
C ASP A 106 14.29 8.40 -15.36
N GLY A 107 13.57 9.19 -16.20
CA GLY A 107 13.18 8.80 -17.55
C GLY A 107 11.75 8.25 -17.69
N CYS A 108 10.96 8.23 -16.62
CA CYS A 108 9.54 7.86 -16.68
C CYS A 108 8.71 9.07 -17.16
N THR A 109 8.79 9.39 -18.44
CA THR A 109 8.09 10.52 -19.05
C THR A 109 6.58 10.41 -18.83
N GLY A 110 5.96 11.53 -18.45
CA GLY A 110 4.52 11.58 -18.16
C GLY A 110 4.17 11.24 -16.71
N TRP A 111 5.15 11.05 -15.81
CA TRP A 111 4.93 10.68 -14.41
C TRP A 111 5.39 11.72 -13.39
N SER A 112 5.61 12.99 -13.81
CA SER A 112 5.85 14.09 -12.88
C SER A 112 4.61 14.38 -12.03
N TYR A 113 4.78 15.06 -10.90
CA TYR A 113 3.68 15.37 -9.98
C TYR A 113 2.52 16.09 -10.68
N ASP A 114 2.82 17.10 -11.50
CA ASP A 114 1.78 17.87 -12.21
C ASP A 114 1.04 17.05 -13.26
N GLU A 115 1.68 16.00 -13.81
CA GLU A 115 1.06 15.08 -14.76
C GLU A 115 0.22 13.99 -14.08
N VAL A 116 0.49 13.65 -12.81
CA VAL A 116 -0.25 12.62 -12.09
C VAL A 116 -1.29 13.18 -11.12
N LEU A 117 -1.16 14.42 -10.64
CA LEU A 117 -2.12 15.05 -9.73
C LEU A 117 -3.57 15.02 -10.24
N PRO A 118 -3.88 15.27 -11.55
CA PRO A 118 -5.24 15.17 -12.06
C PRO A 118 -5.87 13.77 -11.94
N TYR A 119 -5.06 12.71 -11.94
CA TYR A 119 -5.54 11.34 -11.74
C TYR A 119 -5.88 11.06 -10.28
N PHE A 120 -5.12 11.62 -9.33
CA PHE A 120 -5.50 11.60 -7.91
C PHE A 120 -6.84 12.31 -7.70
N LYS A 121 -6.99 13.52 -8.26
CA LYS A 121 -8.24 14.32 -8.16
C LYS A 121 -9.42 13.62 -8.82
N ARG A 122 -9.22 12.94 -9.96
CA ARG A 122 -10.28 12.20 -10.68
C ARG A 122 -10.85 11.05 -9.85
N SER A 123 -10.03 10.38 -9.07
CA SER A 123 -10.46 9.25 -8.26
C SER A 123 -11.14 9.68 -6.96
N GLU A 124 -10.91 10.89 -6.48
CA GLU A 124 -11.24 11.36 -5.14
C GLU A 124 -12.60 12.05 -5.07
N ASP A 125 -13.35 11.75 -4.00
CA ASP A 125 -14.47 12.52 -3.51
C ASP A 125 -14.15 12.98 -2.08
N ASN A 126 -13.44 14.11 -1.97
CA ASN A 126 -12.98 14.63 -0.69
C ASN A 126 -14.08 15.43 0.00
N GLU A 127 -14.43 15.04 1.23
CA GLU A 127 -15.48 15.72 1.99
C GLU A 127 -15.16 17.17 2.38
N ARG A 128 -13.85 17.55 2.39
CA ARG A 128 -13.42 18.93 2.63
C ARG A 128 -13.64 19.86 1.45
N GLY A 129 -14.00 19.30 0.28
CA GLY A 129 -14.26 20.04 -0.95
C GLY A 129 -13.11 20.04 -1.94
N GLU A 130 -13.36 20.67 -3.11
CA GLU A 130 -12.37 20.79 -4.17
C GLU A 130 -11.43 21.97 -3.91
N ASP A 131 -10.12 21.73 -4.17
CA ASP A 131 -9.10 22.79 -4.18
C ASP A 131 -7.99 22.50 -5.21
N ALA A 132 -6.82 23.13 -5.05
CA ALA A 132 -5.68 22.90 -5.95
C ALA A 132 -5.21 21.43 -5.93
N PHE A 133 -5.32 20.78 -4.76
CA PHE A 133 -4.82 19.43 -4.53
C PHE A 133 -5.93 18.38 -4.50
N HIS A 134 -7.15 18.72 -4.12
CA HIS A 134 -8.25 17.80 -3.89
C HIS A 134 -9.31 17.81 -4.99
N GLY A 135 -9.90 16.63 -5.24
CA GLY A 135 -11.03 16.45 -6.14
C GLY A 135 -12.32 16.11 -5.39
N VAL A 136 -13.46 16.35 -6.04
CA VAL A 136 -14.79 15.96 -5.61
C VAL A 136 -15.53 15.22 -6.70
N GLY A 137 -16.49 14.39 -6.32
CA GLY A 137 -17.33 13.63 -7.25
C GLY A 137 -16.62 12.42 -7.88
N GLY A 138 -15.39 12.11 -7.48
CA GLY A 138 -14.75 10.84 -7.82
C GLY A 138 -15.37 9.66 -7.07
N PRO A 139 -15.07 8.43 -7.46
CA PRO A 139 -15.68 7.24 -6.85
C PRO A 139 -15.18 6.94 -5.43
N LEU A 140 -13.92 7.31 -5.11
CA LEU A 140 -13.28 7.01 -3.82
C LEU A 140 -13.63 8.08 -2.79
N SER A 141 -14.40 7.72 -1.78
CA SER A 141 -14.69 8.62 -0.67
C SER A 141 -13.45 8.80 0.20
N VAL A 142 -13.08 10.07 0.42
CA VAL A 142 -11.99 10.49 1.32
C VAL A 142 -12.58 11.41 2.39
N SER A 143 -12.50 10.99 3.64
CA SER A 143 -13.19 11.69 4.74
C SER A 143 -12.29 11.86 5.95
N ASP A 144 -12.64 12.79 6.82
CA ASP A 144 -12.07 12.88 8.16
C ASP A 144 -12.55 11.72 9.02
N SER A 145 -11.76 11.31 10.00
CA SER A 145 -12.17 10.29 10.97
C SER A 145 -13.46 10.70 11.70
N ARG A 146 -14.44 9.79 11.79
CA ARG A 146 -15.76 10.06 12.37
C ARG A 146 -15.75 10.15 13.89
N SER A 147 -14.81 9.49 14.54
CA SER A 147 -14.70 9.49 16.01
C SER A 147 -13.26 9.24 16.41
N LEU A 148 -12.56 10.34 16.68
CA LEU A 148 -11.17 10.28 17.17
C LEU A 148 -11.15 9.99 18.67
N THR A 149 -10.10 9.29 19.11
CA THR A 149 -9.77 9.23 20.53
C THR A 149 -9.17 10.54 21.02
N SER A 150 -9.29 10.81 22.32
CA SER A 150 -8.62 11.97 22.95
C SER A 150 -7.09 11.90 22.80
N PHE A 151 -6.53 10.70 22.64
CA PHE A 151 -5.07 10.51 22.49
C PHE A 151 -4.52 11.17 21.24
N THR A 152 -5.26 11.14 20.14
CA THR A 152 -4.82 11.75 18.87
C THR A 152 -4.58 13.24 19.05
N ASP A 153 -5.49 13.95 19.70
CA ASP A 153 -5.33 15.38 19.95
C ASP A 153 -4.17 15.66 20.92
N LEU A 154 -3.98 14.82 21.96
CA LEU A 154 -2.85 14.93 22.88
C LEU A 154 -1.50 14.63 22.19
N MET A 155 -1.45 13.67 21.26
CA MET A 155 -0.25 13.39 20.49
C MET A 155 0.10 14.54 19.54
N LEU A 156 -0.89 15.15 18.88
CA LEU A 156 -0.70 16.34 18.05
C LEU A 156 -0.25 17.55 18.89
N GLU A 157 -0.87 17.77 20.06
CA GLU A 157 -0.45 18.82 20.99
C GLU A 157 1.00 18.60 21.46
N ALA A 158 1.37 17.37 21.82
CA ALA A 158 2.72 17.04 22.22
C ALA A 158 3.74 17.30 21.11
N ALA A 159 3.39 16.99 19.86
CA ALA A 159 4.23 17.31 18.70
C ALA A 159 4.42 18.84 18.55
N VAL A 160 3.37 19.63 18.76
CA VAL A 160 3.47 21.11 18.75
C VAL A 160 4.33 21.60 19.92
N GLN A 161 4.19 21.01 21.12
CA GLN A 161 5.06 21.30 22.26
C GLN A 161 6.54 20.92 22.00
N ALA A 162 6.78 19.99 21.08
CA ALA A 162 8.11 19.62 20.58
C ALA A 162 8.57 20.49 19.39
N CYS A 163 7.87 21.59 19.10
CA CYS A 163 8.13 22.54 18.03
C CYS A 163 7.91 22.00 16.59
N TYR A 164 7.10 20.97 16.41
CA TYR A 164 6.63 20.56 15.08
C TYR A 164 5.36 21.33 14.72
N GLU A 165 5.26 21.72 13.45
CA GLU A 165 4.11 22.50 12.96
C GLU A 165 2.86 21.62 12.84
N HIS A 166 1.72 22.12 13.33
CA HIS A 166 0.42 21.52 13.00
C HIS A 166 -0.07 22.13 11.68
N ILE A 167 -0.25 21.29 10.67
CA ILE A 167 -0.75 21.68 9.36
C ILE A 167 -2.15 21.09 9.12
N PRO A 168 -3.03 21.79 8.39
CA PRO A 168 -4.42 21.34 8.23
C PRO A 168 -4.56 20.11 7.33
N ASP A 169 -3.57 19.86 6.45
CA ASP A 169 -3.63 18.81 5.44
C ASP A 169 -2.25 18.26 5.11
N LEU A 170 -2.17 16.93 4.93
CA LEU A 170 -0.95 16.22 4.55
C LEU A 170 -0.90 15.87 3.05
N ASN A 171 -1.97 16.14 2.28
CA ASN A 171 -2.03 15.90 0.83
C ASN A 171 -1.83 17.19 0.01
N VAL A 172 -0.90 18.01 0.45
CA VAL A 172 -0.50 19.26 -0.20
C VAL A 172 0.82 19.11 -0.97
N ASP A 173 1.27 20.17 -1.61
CA ASP A 173 2.51 20.18 -2.44
C ASP A 173 3.76 19.75 -1.65
N ARG A 174 3.88 20.26 -0.40
CA ARG A 174 5.04 20.02 0.48
C ARG A 174 4.59 19.75 1.91
N PRO A 175 4.10 18.56 2.19
CA PRO A 175 3.68 18.20 3.53
C PRO A 175 4.90 18.09 4.45
N GLU A 176 4.98 18.91 5.48
CA GLU A 176 5.94 18.81 6.57
C GLU A 176 5.28 19.34 7.85
N GLY A 177 5.13 18.48 8.85
CA GLY A 177 4.39 18.79 10.07
C GLY A 177 3.45 17.65 10.43
N VAL A 178 2.54 17.90 11.38
CA VAL A 178 1.61 16.92 11.93
C VAL A 178 0.16 17.29 11.67
N SER A 179 -0.69 16.28 11.48
CA SER A 179 -2.13 16.43 11.27
C SER A 179 -2.90 15.17 11.64
N ARG A 180 -4.22 15.28 11.65
CA ARG A 180 -5.11 14.12 11.60
C ARG A 180 -5.09 13.55 10.19
N PHE A 181 -5.17 12.22 10.07
CA PHE A 181 -5.27 11.58 8.77
C PHE A 181 -6.67 11.68 8.17
N GLN A 182 -6.75 11.89 6.86
CA GLN A 182 -7.94 11.56 6.09
C GLN A 182 -7.92 10.08 5.72
N LEU A 183 -9.10 9.49 5.63
CA LEU A 183 -9.29 8.06 5.48
C LEU A 183 -10.15 7.73 4.26
N THR A 184 -9.90 6.60 3.63
CA THR A 184 -10.80 6.04 2.62
C THR A 184 -11.99 5.37 3.30
N GLN A 185 -12.92 6.22 3.80
CA GLN A 185 -14.14 5.81 4.48
C GLN A 185 -15.36 6.52 3.90
N ARG A 186 -16.49 5.81 3.90
CA ARG A 186 -17.81 6.35 3.56
C ARG A 186 -18.78 5.96 4.66
N ASN A 187 -19.40 6.97 5.32
CA ASN A 187 -20.33 6.75 6.42
C ASN A 187 -19.76 5.90 7.58
N GLY A 188 -18.47 6.10 7.90
CA GLY A 188 -17.79 5.38 8.97
C GLY A 188 -17.36 3.94 8.64
N LEU A 189 -17.63 3.46 7.43
CA LEU A 189 -17.19 2.16 6.93
C LEU A 189 -16.06 2.32 5.92
N ARG A 190 -15.26 1.28 5.73
CA ARG A 190 -14.24 1.22 4.67
C ARG A 190 -14.84 1.52 3.31
N CYS A 191 -14.15 2.31 2.50
CA CYS A 191 -14.38 2.51 1.09
C CYS A 191 -13.15 2.02 0.32
N SER A 192 -13.10 0.74 0.04
CA SER A 192 -12.03 0.12 -0.77
C SER A 192 -12.20 0.46 -2.26
N THR A 193 -11.26 0.05 -3.10
CA THR A 193 -11.45 0.14 -4.56
C THR A 193 -12.49 -0.84 -5.10
N ALA A 194 -12.81 -1.91 -4.35
CA ALA A 194 -13.98 -2.73 -4.67
C ALA A 194 -15.27 -1.92 -4.50
N ASP A 195 -15.44 -1.26 -3.33
CA ASP A 195 -16.61 -0.43 -3.04
C ASP A 195 -16.73 0.79 -3.96
N ALA A 196 -15.59 1.42 -4.27
CA ALA A 196 -15.55 2.66 -5.02
C ALA A 196 -15.68 2.45 -6.53
N PHE A 197 -15.08 1.41 -7.09
CA PHE A 197 -14.95 1.23 -8.53
C PHE A 197 -15.63 -0.04 -9.04
N LEU A 198 -15.33 -1.21 -8.43
CA LEU A 198 -15.73 -2.49 -8.99
C LEU A 198 -17.22 -2.76 -8.81
N HIS A 199 -17.77 -2.69 -7.60
CA HIS A 199 -19.17 -2.95 -7.33
C HIS A 199 -20.13 -2.06 -8.13
N PRO A 200 -19.87 -0.74 -8.31
CA PRO A 200 -20.68 0.08 -9.22
C PRO A 200 -20.61 -0.33 -10.69
N ALA A 201 -19.54 -1.04 -11.09
CA ALA A 201 -19.38 -1.54 -12.47
C ALA A 201 -19.91 -2.97 -12.66
N GLU A 202 -20.15 -3.72 -11.58
CA GLU A 202 -20.81 -5.03 -11.65
C GLU A 202 -22.19 -4.88 -12.30
N GLY A 203 -22.53 -5.79 -13.16
CA GLY A 203 -23.76 -5.70 -13.95
C GLY A 203 -23.58 -5.02 -15.31
N ARG A 204 -22.43 -4.43 -15.63
CA ARG A 204 -22.10 -4.06 -16.99
C ARG A 204 -21.95 -5.32 -17.85
N PRO A 205 -22.56 -5.41 -19.02
CA PRO A 205 -22.54 -6.63 -19.85
C PRO A 205 -21.15 -6.94 -20.42
N ASN A 206 -20.25 -5.98 -20.43
CA ASN A 206 -18.87 -6.06 -20.92
C ASN A 206 -17.83 -6.28 -19.82
N LEU A 207 -18.25 -6.55 -18.57
CA LEU A 207 -17.39 -6.91 -17.44
C LEU A 207 -17.75 -8.29 -16.88
N GLU A 208 -16.78 -9.19 -16.85
CA GLU A 208 -16.89 -10.46 -16.13
C GLU A 208 -15.88 -10.51 -14.98
N VAL A 209 -16.37 -10.66 -13.75
CA VAL A 209 -15.53 -10.83 -12.55
C VAL A 209 -15.55 -12.29 -12.11
N VAL A 210 -14.37 -12.91 -12.03
CA VAL A 210 -14.22 -14.32 -11.67
C VAL A 210 -13.30 -14.43 -10.45
N SER A 211 -13.86 -14.71 -9.28
CA SER A 211 -13.13 -14.92 -8.04
C SER A 211 -12.91 -16.41 -7.75
N GLY A 212 -11.98 -16.72 -6.83
CA GLY A 212 -11.62 -18.08 -6.47
C GLY A 212 -10.86 -18.84 -7.58
N VAL A 213 -10.17 -18.12 -8.48
CA VAL A 213 -9.39 -18.69 -9.57
C VAL A 213 -7.92 -18.31 -9.46
N PHE A 214 -7.04 -19.29 -9.54
CA PHE A 214 -5.60 -19.06 -9.37
C PHE A 214 -4.89 -19.11 -10.73
N VAL A 215 -4.31 -17.97 -11.15
CA VAL A 215 -3.53 -17.87 -12.39
C VAL A 215 -2.12 -18.41 -12.14
N GLU A 216 -1.76 -19.44 -12.91
CA GLU A 216 -0.47 -20.14 -12.76
C GLU A 216 0.62 -19.59 -13.69
N ARG A 217 0.27 -19.25 -14.94
CA ARG A 217 1.21 -18.82 -15.98
C ARG A 217 0.55 -17.95 -17.04
N LEU A 218 1.39 -17.19 -17.74
CA LEU A 218 1.03 -16.54 -19.00
C LEU A 218 1.07 -17.53 -20.16
N VAL A 219 0.19 -17.36 -21.13
CA VAL A 219 0.14 -18.12 -22.38
C VAL A 219 0.68 -17.25 -23.52
N PHE A 220 1.54 -17.84 -24.35
CA PHE A 220 2.23 -17.13 -25.43
C PHE A 220 1.92 -17.73 -26.79
N GLU A 221 1.90 -16.88 -27.82
CA GLU A 221 2.00 -17.23 -29.24
C GLU A 221 3.21 -16.50 -29.82
N GLY A 222 4.29 -17.26 -30.10
CA GLY A 222 5.61 -16.67 -30.31
C GLY A 222 6.06 -15.90 -29.08
N ASP A 223 6.36 -14.61 -29.26
CA ASP A 223 6.81 -13.72 -28.17
C ASP A 223 5.65 -12.92 -27.56
N ARG A 224 4.45 -12.99 -28.12
CA ARG A 224 3.28 -12.27 -27.67
C ARG A 224 2.55 -13.01 -26.56
N ALA A 225 2.26 -12.35 -25.44
CA ALA A 225 1.32 -12.83 -24.43
C ALA A 225 -0.13 -12.72 -24.99
N VAL A 226 -0.87 -13.85 -24.95
CA VAL A 226 -2.21 -13.96 -25.51
C VAL A 226 -3.25 -14.48 -24.54
N GLY A 227 -2.89 -14.69 -23.26
CA GLY A 227 -3.81 -15.19 -22.24
C GLY A 227 -3.09 -15.70 -21.00
N VAL A 228 -3.85 -16.38 -20.17
CA VAL A 228 -3.36 -16.98 -18.93
C VAL A 228 -3.85 -18.43 -18.78
N GLU A 229 -3.03 -19.26 -18.15
CA GLU A 229 -3.42 -20.57 -17.62
C GLU A 229 -3.79 -20.39 -16.14
N LEU A 230 -4.96 -20.89 -15.74
CA LEU A 230 -5.47 -20.79 -14.39
C LEU A 230 -6.05 -22.12 -13.90
N VAL A 231 -6.22 -22.24 -12.60
CA VAL A 231 -6.93 -23.35 -11.95
C VAL A 231 -8.24 -22.83 -11.35
N ARG A 232 -9.35 -23.48 -11.75
CA ARG A 232 -10.68 -23.27 -11.20
C ARG A 232 -11.24 -24.61 -10.71
N ASN A 233 -11.56 -24.71 -9.42
CA ASN A 233 -12.08 -25.96 -8.81
C ASN A 233 -11.19 -27.21 -9.11
N GLY A 234 -9.86 -27.01 -9.14
CA GLY A 234 -8.90 -28.07 -9.44
C GLY A 234 -8.74 -28.44 -10.92
N VAL A 235 -9.44 -27.74 -11.83
CA VAL A 235 -9.34 -27.93 -13.29
C VAL A 235 -8.52 -26.78 -13.89
N ARG A 236 -7.56 -27.14 -14.74
CA ARG A 236 -6.80 -26.16 -15.54
C ARG A 236 -7.61 -25.68 -16.72
N GLU A 237 -7.64 -24.38 -16.90
CA GLU A 237 -8.31 -23.69 -17.99
C GLU A 237 -7.37 -22.65 -18.61
N VAL A 238 -7.58 -22.29 -19.85
CA VAL A 238 -6.89 -21.19 -20.53
C VAL A 238 -7.89 -20.11 -20.86
N VAL A 239 -7.63 -18.91 -20.37
CA VAL A 239 -8.37 -17.70 -20.73
C VAL A 239 -7.50 -16.86 -21.65
N ARG A 240 -8.04 -16.53 -22.83
CA ARG A 240 -7.34 -15.74 -23.85
C ARG A 240 -7.86 -14.31 -23.88
N ALA A 241 -6.96 -13.38 -24.19
CA ALA A 241 -7.24 -11.96 -24.45
C ALA A 241 -7.03 -11.63 -25.92
N GLU A 242 -7.92 -10.83 -26.49
CA GLU A 242 -7.76 -10.36 -27.88
C GLU A 242 -6.68 -9.29 -28.02
N ARG A 243 -6.62 -8.38 -27.04
CA ARG A 243 -5.68 -7.24 -27.06
C ARG A 243 -4.51 -7.46 -26.13
N GLU A 244 -4.73 -7.46 -24.80
CA GLU A 244 -3.65 -7.55 -23.82
C GLU A 244 -4.04 -8.35 -22.57
N VAL A 245 -3.02 -8.93 -21.93
CA VAL A 245 -3.05 -9.41 -20.55
C VAL A 245 -2.47 -8.33 -19.66
N ILE A 246 -3.18 -7.98 -18.57
CA ILE A 246 -2.75 -6.97 -17.61
C ILE A 246 -2.56 -7.66 -16.26
N VAL A 247 -1.31 -7.67 -15.75
CA VAL A 247 -0.97 -8.25 -14.47
C VAL A 247 -1.11 -7.19 -13.39
N SER A 248 -1.98 -7.45 -12.39
CA SER A 248 -2.30 -6.57 -11.26
C SER A 248 -2.24 -7.33 -9.93
N GLY A 249 -1.33 -8.29 -9.79
CA GLY A 249 -1.18 -9.16 -8.63
C GLY A 249 -0.47 -8.51 -7.42
N GLY A 250 -0.05 -7.26 -7.54
CA GLY A 250 0.70 -6.54 -6.49
C GLY A 250 2.18 -6.89 -6.46
N ALA A 251 2.94 -6.15 -5.64
CA ALA A 251 4.41 -6.18 -5.65
C ALA A 251 5.04 -7.56 -5.31
N TYR A 252 4.28 -8.49 -4.74
CA TYR A 252 4.79 -9.83 -4.48
C TYR A 252 4.36 -10.87 -5.53
N GLN A 253 3.12 -10.82 -6.02
CA GLN A 253 2.60 -11.85 -6.92
C GLN A 253 2.84 -11.53 -8.40
N SER A 254 2.84 -10.24 -8.80
CA SER A 254 3.13 -9.86 -10.18
C SER A 254 4.52 -10.33 -10.65
N PRO A 255 5.62 -10.10 -9.91
CA PRO A 255 6.91 -10.63 -10.30
C PRO A 255 6.95 -12.18 -10.30
N VAL A 256 6.22 -12.84 -9.39
CA VAL A 256 6.14 -14.32 -9.35
C VAL A 256 5.51 -14.85 -10.63
N LEU A 257 4.38 -14.28 -11.07
CA LEU A 257 3.71 -14.69 -12.30
C LEU A 257 4.60 -14.48 -13.53
N LEU A 258 5.32 -13.36 -13.61
CA LEU A 258 6.27 -13.10 -14.68
C LEU A 258 7.41 -14.13 -14.69
N MET A 259 8.04 -14.38 -13.53
CA MET A 259 9.12 -15.35 -13.40
C MET A 259 8.68 -16.78 -13.75
N LEU A 260 7.53 -17.24 -13.27
CA LEU A 260 6.96 -18.54 -13.60
C LEU A 260 6.65 -18.69 -15.10
N SER A 261 6.50 -17.56 -15.80
CA SER A 261 6.23 -17.50 -17.24
C SER A 261 7.49 -17.32 -18.09
N GLY A 262 8.68 -17.37 -17.48
CA GLY A 262 9.96 -17.26 -18.17
C GLY A 262 10.45 -15.82 -18.38
N ILE A 263 9.87 -14.85 -17.69
CA ILE A 263 10.30 -13.43 -17.72
C ILE A 263 11.05 -13.15 -16.43
N GLY A 264 12.36 -13.01 -16.50
CA GLY A 264 13.22 -12.84 -15.31
C GLY A 264 14.69 -13.06 -15.63
N LEU A 265 15.54 -12.97 -14.63
CA LEU A 265 16.98 -13.22 -14.78
C LEU A 265 17.29 -14.71 -14.85
N PRO A 266 18.26 -15.14 -15.69
CA PRO A 266 18.65 -16.55 -15.80
C PRO A 266 18.97 -17.20 -14.45
N GLU A 267 19.72 -16.52 -13.58
CA GLU A 267 20.10 -17.04 -12.27
C GLU A 267 18.91 -17.27 -11.31
N GLU A 268 17.75 -16.66 -11.58
CA GLU A 268 16.52 -16.84 -10.78
C GLU A 268 15.62 -17.95 -11.38
N LEU A 269 15.71 -18.22 -12.68
CA LEU A 269 14.79 -19.12 -13.40
C LEU A 269 15.40 -20.50 -13.69
N GLU A 270 16.66 -20.56 -14.13
CA GLU A 270 17.34 -21.81 -14.50
C GLU A 270 17.40 -22.84 -13.38
N PRO A 271 17.62 -22.48 -12.10
CA PRO A 271 17.61 -23.45 -11.00
C PRO A 271 16.29 -24.21 -10.85
N PHE A 272 15.20 -23.66 -11.37
CA PHE A 272 13.87 -24.27 -11.36
C PHE A 272 13.48 -24.94 -12.68
N GLY A 273 14.40 -24.98 -13.68
CA GLY A 273 14.12 -25.52 -15.00
C GLY A 273 13.13 -24.68 -15.81
N ILE A 274 13.00 -23.39 -15.51
CA ILE A 274 12.13 -22.46 -16.24
C ILE A 274 12.96 -21.83 -17.38
N PRO A 275 12.59 -22.06 -18.65
CA PRO A 275 13.30 -21.44 -19.78
C PRO A 275 13.13 -19.92 -19.78
N VAL A 276 14.22 -19.19 -19.94
CA VAL A 276 14.20 -17.73 -20.08
C VAL A 276 13.62 -17.36 -21.45
N ARG A 277 12.49 -16.63 -21.44
CA ARG A 277 11.89 -16.03 -22.63
C ARG A 277 12.36 -14.60 -22.84
N GLN A 278 12.38 -13.85 -21.74
CA GLN A 278 12.80 -12.46 -21.73
C GLN A 278 13.64 -12.22 -20.46
N GLU A 279 14.84 -11.76 -20.65
CA GLU A 279 15.73 -11.39 -19.54
C GLU A 279 15.41 -9.98 -19.05
N LEU A 280 14.86 -9.89 -17.84
CA LEU A 280 14.52 -8.63 -17.13
C LEU A 280 14.76 -8.81 -15.63
N PRO A 281 15.08 -7.74 -14.87
CA PRO A 281 15.36 -7.82 -13.44
C PRO A 281 14.08 -7.92 -12.58
N VAL A 282 13.16 -8.80 -12.97
CA VAL A 282 11.88 -9.03 -12.30
C VAL A 282 12.13 -9.52 -10.87
N GLY A 283 11.36 -8.97 -9.92
CA GLY A 283 11.50 -9.29 -8.50
C GLY A 283 12.63 -8.57 -7.79
N ARG A 284 13.54 -7.91 -8.51
CA ARG A 284 14.61 -7.08 -7.94
C ARG A 284 14.07 -5.71 -7.53
N ASN A 285 14.90 -4.95 -6.81
CA ASN A 285 14.57 -3.57 -6.40
C ASN A 285 13.30 -3.45 -5.52
N LEU A 286 12.96 -4.48 -4.72
CA LEU A 286 11.88 -4.35 -3.75
C LEU A 286 12.17 -3.22 -2.77
N HIS A 287 11.25 -2.27 -2.70
CA HIS A 287 11.19 -1.25 -1.65
C HIS A 287 10.02 -1.56 -0.72
N ASP A 288 10.20 -1.30 0.56
CA ASP A 288 9.12 -1.30 1.54
C ASP A 288 9.48 -0.34 2.67
N HIS A 289 8.50 0.19 3.37
CA HIS A 289 8.69 1.09 4.50
C HIS A 289 8.93 0.28 5.78
N CYS A 290 10.01 0.61 6.49
CA CYS A 290 10.36 0.03 7.78
C CYS A 290 9.88 0.93 8.92
N MET A 291 9.21 0.36 9.92
CA MET A 291 8.68 1.06 11.09
C MET A 291 9.11 0.36 12.38
N VAL A 292 9.21 1.14 13.45
CA VAL A 292 9.17 0.66 14.84
C VAL A 292 8.02 1.35 15.57
N ASN A 293 7.57 0.80 16.71
CA ASN A 293 6.55 1.44 17.53
C ASN A 293 7.07 1.61 18.95
N VAL A 294 7.17 2.86 19.42
CA VAL A 294 7.35 3.18 20.83
C VAL A 294 5.98 3.18 21.49
N ASN A 295 5.74 2.25 22.41
CA ASN A 295 4.41 1.96 22.94
C ASN A 295 4.29 2.37 24.42
N TYR A 296 3.16 2.97 24.76
CA TYR A 296 2.82 3.45 26.10
C TYR A 296 1.44 2.95 26.53
N LEU A 297 1.27 2.69 27.84
CA LEU A 297 -0.03 2.43 28.45
C LEU A 297 -0.55 3.68 29.17
N THR A 298 -1.88 3.76 29.27
CA THR A 298 -2.59 4.86 29.96
C THR A 298 -3.83 4.31 30.67
N ASP A 299 -4.31 5.06 31.68
CA ASP A 299 -5.60 4.79 32.33
C ASP A 299 -6.77 5.52 31.65
N GLU A 300 -6.47 6.38 30.66
CA GLU A 300 -7.50 7.07 29.88
C GLU A 300 -8.26 6.10 28.95
N PRO A 301 -9.57 6.29 28.74
CA PRO A 301 -10.36 5.46 27.81
C PRO A 301 -9.85 5.58 26.37
N GLY A 302 -9.65 4.44 25.70
CA GLY A 302 -9.17 4.34 24.32
C GLY A 302 -9.87 3.27 23.51
N LEU A 303 -9.10 2.55 22.72
CA LEU A 303 -9.62 1.53 21.79
C LEU A 303 -9.56 0.09 22.34
N PHE A 304 -9.18 -0.10 23.62
CA PHE A 304 -9.21 -1.41 24.23
C PHE A 304 -10.65 -1.80 24.60
N GLY A 305 -11.08 -3.02 24.22
CA GLY A 305 -12.41 -3.54 24.55
C GLY A 305 -13.59 -2.90 23.80
N ILE A 306 -13.35 -2.22 22.67
CA ILE A 306 -14.38 -1.47 21.92
C ILE A 306 -15.39 -2.35 21.16
N PHE A 307 -15.14 -3.64 20.99
CA PHE A 307 -16.04 -4.55 20.25
C PHE A 307 -17.24 -4.96 21.09
N THR A 308 -18.16 -4.01 21.34
CA THR A 308 -19.38 -4.19 22.13
C THR A 308 -20.63 -4.02 21.25
N PRO A 309 -21.78 -4.64 21.63
CA PRO A 309 -23.03 -4.46 20.88
C PRO A 309 -23.44 -3.00 20.70
N GLU A 310 -23.17 -2.15 21.71
CA GLU A 310 -23.51 -0.73 21.68
C GLU A 310 -22.69 0.01 20.62
N ASN A 311 -21.38 -0.30 20.49
CA ASN A 311 -20.51 0.31 19.50
C ASN A 311 -20.83 -0.18 18.09
N PHE A 312 -21.21 -1.44 17.90
CA PHE A 312 -21.72 -1.93 16.62
C PHE A 312 -23.04 -1.24 16.24
N ALA A 313 -23.98 -1.08 17.19
CA ALA A 313 -25.22 -0.35 16.93
C ALA A 313 -24.96 1.12 16.56
N LEU A 314 -24.01 1.79 17.22
CA LEU A 314 -23.63 3.17 16.94
C LEU A 314 -23.02 3.32 15.53
N LEU A 315 -22.17 2.37 15.13
CA LEU A 315 -21.63 2.32 13.77
C LEU A 315 -22.75 2.13 12.73
N GLU A 316 -23.65 1.17 12.96
CA GLU A 316 -24.73 0.84 12.02
C GLU A 316 -25.75 1.97 11.86
N THR A 317 -26.14 2.63 12.96
CA THR A 317 -27.21 3.64 12.94
C THR A 317 -26.73 5.05 12.63
N GLU A 318 -25.49 5.39 13.00
CA GLU A 318 -24.98 6.76 12.91
C GLU A 318 -23.68 6.90 12.13
N GLY A 319 -23.05 5.79 11.72
CA GLY A 319 -21.74 5.79 11.04
C GLY A 319 -20.63 6.39 11.90
N ARG A 320 -20.72 6.26 13.24
CA ARG A 320 -19.79 6.86 14.21
C ARG A 320 -19.38 5.86 15.27
N GLY A 321 -18.56 6.33 16.19
CA GLY A 321 -18.11 5.57 17.35
C GLY A 321 -16.74 4.95 17.15
N PRO A 322 -16.18 4.29 18.18
CA PRO A 322 -14.80 3.84 18.19
C PRO A 322 -14.50 2.76 17.13
N LEU A 323 -15.51 2.08 16.58
CA LEU A 323 -15.33 1.12 15.51
C LEU A 323 -15.00 1.76 14.16
N THR A 324 -15.16 3.09 14.00
CA THR A 324 -14.72 3.84 12.82
C THR A 324 -13.22 4.17 12.85
N SER A 325 -12.53 3.96 13.97
CA SER A 325 -11.10 4.19 14.11
C SER A 325 -10.30 3.21 13.25
N ASN A 326 -9.25 3.73 12.63
CA ASN A 326 -8.26 2.94 11.90
C ASN A 326 -6.98 2.70 12.72
N TYR A 327 -6.98 2.96 14.02
CA TYR A 327 -5.91 2.97 15.00
C TYR A 327 -4.89 4.10 14.82
N PRO A 328 -4.10 4.22 13.73
CA PRO A 328 -3.29 5.41 13.49
C PRO A 328 -4.18 6.56 12.96
N GLU A 329 -4.72 7.37 13.88
CA GLU A 329 -5.71 8.42 13.58
C GLU A 329 -5.05 9.74 13.15
N GLY A 330 -3.74 9.89 13.37
CA GLY A 330 -2.96 11.06 13.00
C GLY A 330 -1.50 10.72 12.79
N GLY A 331 -0.71 11.72 12.44
CA GLY A 331 0.69 11.56 12.18
C GLY A 331 1.27 12.75 11.43
N GLY A 332 2.34 12.53 10.67
CA GLY A 332 2.94 13.63 9.92
C GLY A 332 4.24 13.26 9.26
N PHE A 333 4.82 14.25 8.59
CA PHE A 333 6.07 14.09 7.85
C PHE A 333 7.17 14.97 8.44
N PHE A 334 8.38 14.39 8.55
CA PHE A 334 9.52 15.01 9.20
C PHE A 334 10.78 14.83 8.37
N ARG A 335 11.63 15.84 8.34
CA ARG A 335 13.00 15.69 7.83
C ARG A 335 13.94 15.34 8.97
N THR A 336 14.74 14.30 8.79
CA THR A 336 15.81 13.96 9.75
C THR A 336 16.92 15.01 9.76
N ARG A 337 17.07 15.75 8.65
CA ARG A 337 18.08 16.78 8.45
C ARG A 337 17.47 17.93 7.64
N PRO A 338 17.75 19.20 8.01
CA PRO A 338 17.13 20.37 7.37
C PRO A 338 17.53 20.56 5.89
N GLU A 339 18.66 19.99 5.45
CA GLU A 339 19.13 20.07 4.07
C GLU A 339 18.42 19.12 3.10
N LEU A 340 17.62 18.19 3.59
CA LEU A 340 16.85 17.31 2.72
C LEU A 340 15.80 18.10 1.93
N GLU A 341 15.64 17.79 0.65
CA GLU A 341 14.63 18.39 -0.21
C GLU A 341 13.20 18.10 0.26
N ALA A 342 12.97 16.91 0.81
CA ALA A 342 11.67 16.41 1.24
C ALA A 342 11.80 15.58 2.52
N PRO A 343 10.73 15.44 3.30
CA PRO A 343 10.69 14.53 4.44
C PRO A 343 11.15 13.12 4.09
N ASP A 344 11.90 12.49 4.98
CA ASP A 344 12.38 11.11 4.87
C ASP A 344 11.80 10.20 5.96
N LEU A 345 11.02 10.79 6.88
CA LEU A 345 10.22 10.08 7.88
C LEU A 345 8.74 10.45 7.76
N GLU A 346 7.89 9.44 7.94
CA GLU A 346 6.47 9.57 8.28
C GLU A 346 6.28 9.10 9.71
N PHE A 347 5.31 9.66 10.43
CA PHE A 347 4.93 9.16 11.75
C PHE A 347 3.49 8.71 11.74
N HIS A 348 3.24 7.55 12.32
CA HIS A 348 1.90 7.12 12.72
C HIS A 348 1.70 7.40 14.22
N PHE A 349 0.69 8.20 14.55
CA PHE A 349 0.21 8.40 15.92
C PHE A 349 -0.97 7.48 16.13
N ALA A 350 -0.72 6.34 16.80
CA ALA A 350 -1.71 5.30 16.97
C ALA A 350 -2.39 5.37 18.34
N ALA A 351 -3.72 5.28 18.34
CA ALA A 351 -4.54 5.32 19.54
C ALA A 351 -4.63 3.96 20.25
N ALA A 352 -3.70 3.08 19.98
CA ALA A 352 -3.48 1.81 20.68
C ALA A 352 -2.02 1.37 20.55
N PRO A 353 -1.48 0.60 21.50
CA PRO A 353 -0.20 -0.08 21.32
C PRO A 353 -0.25 -1.07 20.15
N PHE A 354 0.85 -1.18 19.39
CA PHE A 354 0.93 -2.04 18.23
C PHE A 354 2.23 -2.86 18.23
N PHE A 355 2.10 -4.20 18.15
CA PHE A 355 3.21 -5.15 18.24
C PHE A 355 3.10 -6.24 17.19
N ASP A 356 4.25 -6.86 16.88
CA ASP A 356 4.36 -8.09 16.08
C ASP A 356 3.49 -8.04 14.81
N GLU A 357 3.62 -6.97 14.06
CA GLU A 357 2.85 -6.71 12.84
C GLU A 357 1.30 -6.77 13.05
N GLY A 358 0.83 -6.47 14.28
CA GLY A 358 -0.59 -6.51 14.64
C GLY A 358 -1.10 -7.90 15.08
N LEU A 359 -0.20 -8.87 15.25
CA LEU A 359 -0.56 -10.23 15.66
C LEU A 359 -0.72 -10.39 17.18
N THR A 360 -0.09 -9.51 17.96
CA THR A 360 -0.23 -9.48 19.42
C THR A 360 -1.21 -8.38 19.81
N PRO A 361 -2.36 -8.72 20.43
CA PRO A 361 -3.30 -7.70 20.87
C PRO A 361 -2.72 -6.85 21.99
N PRO A 362 -3.05 -5.55 22.07
CA PRO A 362 -2.62 -4.71 23.18
C PRO A 362 -3.16 -5.23 24.52
N PRO A 363 -2.39 -5.11 25.60
CA PRO A 363 -2.83 -5.62 26.91
C PRO A 363 -3.85 -4.72 27.60
N ASP A 364 -3.94 -3.43 27.21
CA ASP A 364 -4.79 -2.40 27.80
C ASP A 364 -4.86 -1.17 26.89
N ASN A 365 -5.59 -0.12 27.30
CA ASN A 365 -5.56 1.18 26.64
C ASN A 365 -4.13 1.77 26.62
N GLY A 366 -3.81 2.42 25.53
CA GLY A 366 -2.51 3.00 25.32
C GLY A 366 -2.42 3.71 23.97
N TYR A 367 -1.21 4.18 23.67
CA TYR A 367 -0.91 4.86 22.42
C TYR A 367 0.49 4.48 21.93
N ALA A 368 0.76 4.73 20.67
CA ALA A 368 2.06 4.46 20.08
C ALA A 368 2.52 5.56 19.12
N PHE A 369 3.83 5.77 19.07
CA PHE A 369 4.50 6.54 18.04
C PHE A 369 5.25 5.62 17.10
N GLY A 370 4.85 5.62 15.85
CA GLY A 370 5.45 4.79 14.80
C GLY A 370 6.27 5.63 13.82
N PRO A 371 7.59 5.90 14.06
CA PRO A 371 8.45 6.43 13.02
C PRO A 371 8.64 5.41 11.90
N VAL A 372 8.38 5.86 10.67
CA VAL A 372 8.43 5.10 9.41
C VAL A 372 9.51 5.70 8.54
N ILE A 373 10.47 4.92 8.08
CA ILE A 373 11.44 5.33 7.05
C ILE A 373 10.71 5.33 5.71
N VAL A 374 10.39 6.52 5.15
CA VAL A 374 9.65 6.63 3.89
C VAL A 374 10.52 6.86 2.65
N LYS A 375 11.83 7.00 2.84
CA LYS A 375 12.80 7.02 1.75
C LYS A 375 13.93 6.00 2.03
N PRO A 376 13.62 4.69 2.02
CA PRO A 376 14.61 3.68 2.32
C PRO A 376 15.71 3.60 1.25
N PHE A 377 16.94 3.38 1.67
CA PHE A 377 18.09 3.09 0.81
C PHE A 377 18.30 1.58 0.64
N SER A 378 17.92 0.77 1.62
CA SER A 378 17.92 -0.69 1.52
C SER A 378 17.04 -1.16 0.36
N ARG A 379 17.50 -2.20 -0.33
CA ARG A 379 16.79 -2.83 -1.45
C ARG A 379 16.62 -4.31 -1.18
N GLY A 380 15.39 -4.74 -1.29
CA GLY A 380 15.01 -6.13 -1.15
C GLY A 380 14.81 -6.83 -2.50
N LYS A 381 14.20 -8.00 -2.42
CA LYS A 381 13.86 -8.80 -3.60
C LYS A 381 12.75 -9.80 -3.34
N VAL A 382 12.02 -10.13 -4.40
CA VAL A 382 11.06 -11.23 -4.47
C VAL A 382 11.66 -12.31 -5.37
N MET A 383 11.61 -13.56 -4.93
CA MET A 383 12.21 -14.70 -5.63
C MET A 383 11.24 -15.88 -5.64
N LEU A 384 11.38 -16.76 -6.61
CA LEU A 384 10.68 -18.04 -6.57
C LEU A 384 11.21 -18.92 -5.43
N ARG A 385 10.32 -19.67 -4.80
CA ARG A 385 10.68 -20.74 -3.84
C ARG A 385 10.76 -22.10 -4.54
N THR A 386 9.85 -22.33 -5.46
CA THR A 386 9.73 -23.53 -6.29
C THR A 386 9.16 -23.15 -7.66
N PRO A 387 9.16 -24.04 -8.65
CA PRO A 387 8.50 -23.79 -9.94
C PRO A 387 6.99 -23.97 -9.91
N MET A 388 6.40 -24.23 -8.74
CA MET A 388 4.95 -24.40 -8.55
C MET A 388 4.30 -23.05 -8.26
N ALA A 389 3.25 -22.72 -8.97
CA ALA A 389 2.60 -21.42 -8.89
C ALA A 389 1.92 -21.17 -7.53
N ASP A 390 1.44 -22.21 -6.85
CA ASP A 390 0.82 -22.15 -5.53
C ASP A 390 1.83 -22.03 -4.37
N SER A 391 3.14 -22.09 -4.68
CA SER A 391 4.18 -21.91 -3.69
C SER A 391 4.34 -20.45 -3.30
N LYS A 392 4.25 -20.15 -1.99
CA LYS A 392 4.50 -18.79 -1.47
C LYS A 392 5.92 -18.32 -1.87
N PRO A 393 6.09 -17.08 -2.37
CA PRO A 393 7.40 -16.58 -2.76
C PRO A 393 8.38 -16.47 -1.59
N ARG A 394 9.65 -16.32 -1.90
CA ARG A 394 10.67 -15.86 -0.97
C ARG A 394 10.76 -14.34 -1.08
N VAL A 395 10.54 -13.65 0.03
CA VAL A 395 10.58 -12.19 0.10
C VAL A 395 11.64 -11.77 1.10
N LEU A 396 12.59 -10.97 0.68
CA LEU A 396 13.60 -10.33 1.52
C LEU A 396 13.40 -8.83 1.41
N CYS A 397 13.00 -8.16 2.48
CA CYS A 397 12.86 -6.69 2.52
C CYS A 397 14.22 -6.01 2.67
N ASN A 398 15.16 -6.66 3.35
CA ASN A 398 16.53 -6.20 3.57
C ASN A 398 16.61 -4.93 4.44
N PHE A 399 15.68 -4.78 5.41
CA PHE A 399 15.57 -3.60 6.28
C PHE A 399 16.85 -3.32 7.10
N LEU A 400 17.13 -2.02 7.32
CA LEU A 400 18.22 -1.49 8.15
C LEU A 400 19.63 -2.00 7.78
N THR A 401 19.84 -2.43 6.53
CA THR A 401 21.15 -2.92 6.08
C THR A 401 22.09 -1.80 5.65
N THR A 402 21.56 -0.61 5.32
CA THR A 402 22.36 0.56 4.96
C THR A 402 22.60 1.47 6.17
N GLU A 403 23.64 2.30 6.10
CA GLU A 403 23.95 3.27 7.15
C GLU A 403 22.90 4.38 7.18
N GLU A 404 22.43 4.80 6.02
CA GLU A 404 21.41 5.83 5.85
C GLU A 404 20.09 5.44 6.53
N ASP A 405 19.62 4.20 6.32
CA ASP A 405 18.39 3.71 6.95
C ASP A 405 18.53 3.63 8.47
N ARG A 406 19.70 3.19 8.96
CA ARG A 406 19.97 3.18 10.40
C ARG A 406 20.01 4.60 10.98
N ALA A 407 20.60 5.56 10.27
CA ALA A 407 20.60 6.96 10.68
C ALA A 407 19.19 7.56 10.73
N SER A 408 18.35 7.27 9.73
CA SER A 408 16.95 7.73 9.72
C SER A 408 16.15 7.07 10.85
N MET A 409 16.37 5.77 11.14
CA MET A 409 15.73 5.10 12.28
C MET A 409 16.13 5.70 13.62
N LEU A 410 17.41 5.97 13.83
CA LEU A 410 17.92 6.63 15.05
C LEU A 410 17.24 8.00 15.26
N ALA A 411 17.19 8.81 14.21
CA ALA A 411 16.52 10.12 14.26
C ALA A 411 15.04 9.98 14.57
N GLY A 412 14.33 9.07 13.88
CA GLY A 412 12.91 8.83 14.09
C GLY A 412 12.57 8.40 15.51
N VAL A 413 13.33 7.46 16.09
CA VAL A 413 13.11 7.03 17.46
C VAL A 413 13.34 8.18 18.45
N ARG A 414 14.38 9.00 18.25
CA ARG A 414 14.64 10.17 19.12
C ARG A 414 13.53 11.21 19.04
N ILE A 415 12.99 11.46 17.85
CA ILE A 415 11.82 12.33 17.65
C ILE A 415 10.61 11.75 18.42
N ALA A 416 10.34 10.44 18.30
CA ALA A 416 9.25 9.78 19.03
C ALA A 416 9.39 9.94 20.56
N LEU A 417 10.57 9.70 21.10
CA LEU A 417 10.87 9.85 22.54
C LEU A 417 10.75 11.31 23.00
N ASP A 418 11.19 12.26 22.17
CA ASP A 418 11.06 13.69 22.47
C ASP A 418 9.61 14.13 22.53
N ILE A 419 8.77 13.77 21.53
CA ILE A 419 7.33 14.06 21.53
C ILE A 419 6.65 13.41 22.74
N ALA A 420 6.93 12.13 23.02
CA ALA A 420 6.35 11.42 24.15
C ALA A 420 6.74 12.01 25.52
N SER A 421 7.87 12.72 25.61
CA SER A 421 8.32 13.38 26.84
C SER A 421 7.56 14.66 27.19
N ARG A 422 6.71 15.17 26.27
CA ARG A 422 6.04 16.47 26.46
C ARG A 422 4.92 16.41 27.49
N PRO A 423 4.63 17.55 28.15
CA PRO A 423 3.63 17.62 29.25
C PRO A 423 2.28 17.01 28.92
N ALA A 424 1.76 17.22 27.68
CA ALA A 424 0.46 16.70 27.27
C ALA A 424 0.35 15.17 27.41
N LEU A 425 1.42 14.45 27.12
CA LEU A 425 1.43 12.99 27.20
C LEU A 425 1.91 12.47 28.54
N LYS A 426 2.88 13.14 29.17
CA LYS A 426 3.35 12.77 30.52
C LYS A 426 2.24 12.83 31.57
N ALA A 427 1.22 13.64 31.37
CA ALA A 427 0.06 13.72 32.25
C ALA A 427 -0.80 12.44 32.25
N ILE A 428 -0.77 11.67 31.14
CA ILE A 428 -1.61 10.47 30.97
C ILE A 428 -0.80 9.18 30.89
N GLU A 429 0.52 9.24 30.79
CA GLU A 429 1.39 8.05 30.73
C GLU A 429 1.35 7.29 32.06
N ARG A 430 0.92 6.02 32.01
CA ARG A 430 0.99 5.09 33.12
C ARG A 430 2.29 4.29 33.12
N GLU A 431 2.68 3.79 31.96
CA GLU A 431 3.82 2.90 31.80
C GLU A 431 4.37 2.97 30.37
N THR A 432 5.69 2.92 30.22
CA THR A 432 6.34 2.68 28.93
C THR A 432 6.37 1.17 28.67
N LEU A 433 5.64 0.71 27.67
CA LEU A 433 5.49 -0.72 27.37
C LEU A 433 6.60 -1.26 26.45
N SER A 434 7.04 -0.45 25.47
CA SER A 434 8.13 -0.80 24.56
C SER A 434 8.87 0.45 24.09
N ALA A 435 10.13 0.55 24.47
CA ALA A 435 11.07 1.60 24.07
C ALA A 435 12.52 1.08 24.15
N PRO A 436 13.52 1.77 23.55
CA PRO A 436 14.92 1.45 23.76
C PRO A 436 15.34 1.68 25.22
N ALA A 437 16.38 0.96 25.68
CA ALA A 437 16.88 1.05 27.06
C ALA A 437 17.48 2.42 27.40
N SER A 438 18.05 3.11 26.40
CA SER A 438 18.53 4.49 26.47
C SER A 438 18.46 5.16 25.11
N ASP A 439 18.82 6.44 25.03
CA ASP A 439 18.92 7.23 23.80
C ASP A 439 20.24 7.02 23.03
N SER A 440 21.11 6.09 23.49
CA SER A 440 22.34 5.75 22.78
C SER A 440 22.04 5.07 21.44
N ASP A 441 22.87 5.32 20.41
CA ASP A 441 22.74 4.67 19.11
C ASP A 441 22.68 3.15 19.23
N ALA A 442 23.51 2.56 20.09
CA ALA A 442 23.58 1.12 20.29
C ALA A 442 22.27 0.54 20.82
N ASP A 443 21.69 1.14 21.87
CA ASP A 443 20.44 0.67 22.48
C ASP A 443 19.25 0.86 21.54
N ILE A 444 19.20 1.97 20.82
CA ILE A 444 18.14 2.22 19.83
C ILE A 444 18.22 1.18 18.71
N LEU A 445 19.38 0.94 18.12
CA LEU A 445 19.53 0.00 17.01
C LEU A 445 19.31 -1.45 17.45
N GLU A 446 19.75 -1.84 18.65
CA GLU A 446 19.47 -3.15 19.22
C GLU A 446 17.97 -3.36 19.43
N TRP A 447 17.29 -2.37 20.00
CA TRP A 447 15.83 -2.41 20.19
C TRP A 447 15.12 -2.42 18.83
N ALA A 448 15.49 -1.54 17.90
CA ALA A 448 14.91 -1.48 16.57
C ALA A 448 15.06 -2.82 15.83
N ALA A 449 16.22 -3.49 15.89
CA ALA A 449 16.39 -4.80 15.28
C ALA A 449 15.39 -5.85 15.81
N ARG A 450 14.98 -5.75 17.08
CA ARG A 450 14.01 -6.67 17.69
C ARG A 450 12.56 -6.37 17.33
N VAL A 451 12.20 -5.07 17.12
CA VAL A 451 10.79 -4.64 17.00
C VAL A 451 10.44 -4.07 15.64
N SER A 452 11.41 -3.86 14.73
CA SER A 452 11.12 -3.36 13.38
C SER A 452 10.17 -4.27 12.63
N GLN A 453 9.29 -3.67 11.88
CA GLN A 453 8.29 -4.34 11.04
C GLN A 453 8.07 -3.56 9.74
N THR A 454 7.39 -4.19 8.78
CA THR A 454 6.88 -3.50 7.59
C THR A 454 5.68 -2.63 7.94
N VAL A 455 5.42 -1.59 7.15
CA VAL A 455 4.14 -0.85 7.13
C VAL A 455 3.26 -1.32 5.97
N TYR A 456 3.61 -2.49 5.41
CA TYR A 456 2.84 -3.19 4.38
C TYR A 456 2.80 -2.46 3.02
N HIS A 457 3.87 -1.75 2.65
CA HIS A 457 3.98 -0.93 1.45
C HIS A 457 4.96 -1.46 0.38
N PRO A 458 4.98 -2.77 0.04
CA PRO A 458 5.93 -3.29 -0.95
C PRO A 458 5.65 -2.71 -2.33
N THR A 459 6.74 -2.32 -3.04
CA THR A 459 6.70 -1.71 -4.38
C THR A 459 7.92 -2.13 -5.21
N SER A 460 7.97 -1.67 -6.45
CA SER A 460 9.19 -1.56 -7.28
C SER A 460 9.78 -2.88 -7.80
N THR A 461 9.08 -3.99 -7.69
CA THR A 461 9.54 -5.31 -8.13
C THR A 461 9.37 -5.58 -9.64
N CYS A 462 8.61 -4.71 -10.33
CA CYS A 462 8.47 -4.69 -11.80
C CYS A 462 8.61 -3.24 -12.31
N ALA A 463 9.64 -2.53 -11.83
CA ALA A 463 9.78 -1.08 -11.92
C ALA A 463 9.79 -0.56 -13.36
N MET A 464 9.16 0.61 -13.56
CA MET A 464 9.29 1.40 -14.80
C MET A 464 10.76 1.69 -15.09
N GLY A 465 11.11 1.69 -16.37
CA GLY A 465 12.48 1.90 -16.85
C GLY A 465 13.37 0.65 -16.81
N SER A 466 12.97 -0.42 -16.10
CA SER A 466 13.76 -1.66 -16.02
C SER A 466 12.99 -2.94 -16.36
N VAL A 467 11.71 -3.04 -15.97
CA VAL A 467 10.84 -4.19 -16.29
C VAL A 467 9.70 -3.77 -17.20
N VAL A 468 9.12 -2.61 -16.97
CA VAL A 468 8.09 -2.02 -17.83
C VAL A 468 8.54 -0.66 -18.36
N ASP A 469 7.96 -0.24 -19.50
CA ASP A 469 8.15 1.12 -20.01
C ASP A 469 7.23 2.14 -19.31
N ALA A 470 7.32 3.42 -19.70
CA ALA A 470 6.47 4.48 -19.14
C ALA A 470 4.97 4.33 -19.46
N GLU A 471 4.59 3.45 -20.41
CA GLU A 471 3.21 3.05 -20.68
C GLU A 471 2.84 1.74 -19.96
N LEU A 472 3.70 1.27 -19.04
CA LEU A 472 3.53 0.06 -18.23
C LEU A 472 3.52 -1.26 -19.03
N ARG A 473 4.00 -1.26 -20.28
CA ARG A 473 4.18 -2.47 -21.10
C ARG A 473 5.45 -3.19 -20.66
N VAL A 474 5.38 -4.51 -20.54
CA VAL A 474 6.56 -5.32 -20.22
C VAL A 474 7.55 -5.26 -21.38
N LEU A 475 8.79 -4.89 -21.09
CA LEU A 475 9.83 -4.68 -22.09
C LEU A 475 10.11 -5.97 -22.87
N GLY A 476 10.04 -5.91 -24.20
CA GLY A 476 10.27 -7.04 -25.08
C GLY A 476 9.16 -8.10 -25.12
N VAL A 477 8.01 -7.88 -24.46
CA VAL A 477 6.89 -8.84 -24.43
C VAL A 477 5.60 -8.16 -24.91
N PRO A 478 5.28 -8.23 -26.20
CA PRO A 478 4.04 -7.66 -26.74
C PRO A 478 2.79 -8.27 -26.08
N GLY A 479 1.75 -7.46 -25.92
CA GLY A 479 0.45 -7.91 -25.37
C GLY A 479 0.44 -8.11 -23.86
N LEU A 480 1.45 -7.61 -23.12
CA LEU A 480 1.57 -7.74 -21.68
C LEU A 480 1.86 -6.40 -21.01
N ARG A 481 1.09 -6.08 -19.97
CA ARG A 481 1.35 -4.96 -19.04
C ARG A 481 1.40 -5.45 -17.59
N VAL A 482 2.06 -4.65 -16.75
CA VAL A 482 1.93 -4.73 -15.29
C VAL A 482 1.37 -3.41 -14.80
N VAL A 483 0.30 -3.47 -14.00
CA VAL A 483 -0.35 -2.27 -13.45
C VAL A 483 -0.70 -2.52 -11.99
N ASP A 484 0.21 -2.18 -11.10
CA ASP A 484 0.05 -2.18 -9.63
C ASP A 484 1.25 -1.48 -8.98
N ALA A 485 1.38 -1.58 -7.66
CA ALA A 485 2.48 -0.94 -6.93
C ALA A 485 3.88 -1.42 -7.34
N SER A 486 4.01 -2.59 -7.99
CA SER A 486 5.31 -3.12 -8.43
C SER A 486 5.99 -2.26 -9.50
N VAL A 487 5.22 -1.43 -10.22
CA VAL A 487 5.76 -0.63 -11.32
C VAL A 487 6.42 0.68 -10.88
N MET A 488 6.25 1.09 -9.62
CA MET A 488 6.90 2.28 -9.08
C MET A 488 8.42 2.16 -9.25
N PRO A 489 9.14 3.13 -9.85
CA PRO A 489 10.60 3.10 -9.94
C PRO A 489 11.25 3.13 -8.55
N THR A 490 10.71 3.99 -7.69
CA THR A 490 11.02 4.09 -6.27
C THR A 490 9.73 4.27 -5.48
N ILE A 491 9.72 3.82 -4.23
CA ILE A 491 8.57 3.98 -3.33
C ILE A 491 8.27 5.46 -3.07
N THR A 492 6.99 5.82 -3.01
CA THR A 492 6.52 7.17 -2.61
C THR A 492 6.67 7.38 -1.11
N ARG A 493 6.89 8.63 -0.68
CA ARG A 493 7.00 9.02 0.74
C ARG A 493 5.64 9.10 1.43
N ALA A 494 4.84 8.03 1.31
CA ALA A 494 3.52 7.90 1.94
C ALA A 494 2.98 6.48 1.81
N ASN A 495 1.81 6.22 2.40
CA ASN A 495 1.03 5.00 2.16
C ASN A 495 0.79 4.81 0.65
N THR A 496 1.02 3.62 0.14
CA THR A 496 1.14 3.37 -1.31
C THR A 496 -0.20 3.15 -2.03
N ASN A 497 -1.33 3.07 -1.30
CA ASN A 497 -2.62 2.74 -1.90
C ASN A 497 -3.13 3.83 -2.85
N ALA A 498 -3.09 5.11 -2.44
CA ALA A 498 -3.52 6.22 -3.29
C ALA A 498 -2.68 6.32 -4.57
N ALA A 499 -1.34 6.17 -4.47
CA ALA A 499 -0.46 6.14 -5.63
C ALA A 499 -0.76 4.94 -6.55
N THR A 500 -1.14 3.78 -6.01
CA THR A 500 -1.56 2.61 -6.81
C THR A 500 -2.87 2.87 -7.56
N ILE A 501 -3.84 3.55 -6.94
CA ILE A 501 -5.08 3.99 -7.59
C ILE A 501 -4.75 4.95 -8.74
N MET A 502 -3.91 5.94 -8.49
CA MET A 502 -3.47 6.90 -9.51
C MET A 502 -2.79 6.21 -10.70
N ILE A 503 -1.89 5.25 -10.44
CA ILE A 503 -1.23 4.45 -11.48
C ILE A 503 -2.28 3.73 -12.35
N ALA A 504 -3.28 3.10 -11.74
CA ALA A 504 -4.33 2.38 -12.45
C ALA A 504 -5.26 3.32 -13.23
N GLU A 505 -5.60 4.47 -12.68
CA GLU A 505 -6.36 5.53 -13.36
C GLU A 505 -5.64 6.00 -14.63
N LYS A 506 -4.35 6.29 -14.52
CA LYS A 506 -3.51 6.70 -15.65
C LYS A 506 -3.33 5.56 -16.66
N ALA A 507 -3.11 4.35 -16.19
CA ALA A 507 -2.96 3.17 -17.03
C ALA A 507 -4.21 2.92 -17.89
N ALA A 508 -5.41 3.13 -17.35
CA ALA A 508 -6.64 2.99 -18.12
C ALA A 508 -6.70 3.95 -19.32
N ASP A 509 -6.29 5.21 -19.14
CA ASP A 509 -6.22 6.17 -20.24
C ASP A 509 -5.13 5.78 -21.26
N LEU A 510 -3.95 5.34 -20.80
CA LEU A 510 -2.88 4.87 -21.69
C LEU A 510 -3.31 3.65 -22.53
N ILE A 511 -4.04 2.70 -21.93
CA ILE A 511 -4.56 1.49 -22.60
C ILE A 511 -5.61 1.86 -23.66
N LEU A 512 -6.50 2.81 -23.34
CA LEU A 512 -7.56 3.25 -24.23
C LEU A 512 -7.11 4.34 -25.23
N GLY A 513 -5.87 4.82 -25.14
CA GLY A 513 -5.38 5.94 -25.96
C GLY A 513 -6.12 7.26 -25.71
N LYS A 514 -6.67 7.45 -24.50
CA LYS A 514 -7.35 8.67 -24.09
C LYS A 514 -6.34 9.76 -23.73
N ALA A 515 -6.73 11.02 -23.98
CA ALA A 515 -5.96 12.15 -23.49
C ALA A 515 -5.99 12.22 -21.95
N PRO A 516 -4.90 12.71 -21.32
CA PRO A 516 -4.88 12.95 -19.88
C PRO A 516 -6.02 13.87 -19.42
N PRO A 517 -6.48 13.77 -18.15
CA PRO A 517 -7.46 14.70 -17.61
C PRO A 517 -6.98 16.15 -17.72
N PRO A 518 -7.89 17.15 -17.81
CA PRO A 518 -7.52 18.56 -17.81
C PRO A 518 -6.66 18.92 -16.58
N GLY A 519 -5.60 19.70 -16.78
CA GLY A 519 -4.63 20.06 -15.74
C GLY A 519 -3.36 19.19 -15.70
N ALA A 520 -3.35 18.05 -16.40
CA ALA A 520 -2.14 17.25 -16.62
C ALA A 520 -1.29 17.83 -17.76
N THR A 521 -0.90 19.08 -17.66
CA THR A 521 0.00 19.69 -18.66
C THR A 521 1.44 19.34 -18.34
N ALA A 522 2.14 18.73 -19.31
CA ALA A 522 3.59 18.63 -19.26
C ALA A 522 4.18 20.00 -18.92
N ALA A 523 5.06 20.07 -17.93
CA ALA A 523 5.87 21.27 -17.73
C ALA A 523 6.56 21.55 -19.06
N ALA A 524 6.31 22.73 -19.65
CA ALA A 524 6.93 23.13 -20.89
C ALA A 524 8.44 23.08 -20.68
N SER A 525 9.11 22.22 -21.45
CA SER A 525 10.55 21.98 -21.49
C SER A 525 11.36 23.25 -21.70
#